data_da1e25ef6dc511ff98bce00e7398d40d
#
_entry.id   da1e25ef6dc511ff98bce00e7398d40d
#
_cell.length_a   1.000
_cell.length_b   1.000
_cell.length_c   1.000
_cell.angle_alpha   90.00
_cell.angle_beta   90.00
_cell.angle_gamma   90.00
#
_symmetry.space_group_name_H-M   'P 1'
#
loop_
_entity.id
_entity.type
_entity.pdbx_description
1 polymer ?
#
loop_
_entity_poly.entity_id
_entity_poly.type
_entity_poly.pdbx_seq_one_letter_code
_entity_poly.pdbx_strand_id
1 'polypeptide(L)'
;MPLKYFTLFFLFCLLSSAVVFAQEPAKKKNVFYVLETDSIPEIDMGADTVNAYLRKKGRAGKKKKGKKKTFYGLKTRRGFTRTGDGERVTVELFFTLKKYREPNAFVPEIYVWDFTTGKIKKVARIEEDKRKDYRILHGPYTRLYNGEVIEEGVFYVGTKNARWEKYDKKSILIGKTKYFRGWPKEAKIEYFDDARKRPKEVVPYAYGVKEGDYYLFSEKGNIKLKGQYENGRRIGQWVEYFDNTDRRQREIQYGENGYEEEKQPVVMKEWNERGNVIMIEGKPVEAGTVEEDPIKKRLQKKKVTRPGSK
;
A
#
# COMPACT_ATOMS: atom_id res chain seq x y z
N MET A 1 7.31 5.41 77.49
CA MET A 1 6.74 4.57 76.46
C MET A 1 7.82 3.61 75.94
N PRO A 2 7.58 2.33 75.88
CA PRO A 2 8.65 1.35 75.74
C PRO A 2 9.17 1.23 74.31
N LEU A 3 10.47 1.22 74.24
CA LEU A 3 11.33 1.06 73.02
C LEU A 3 10.96 -0.13 72.10
N LYS A 4 10.11 -1.03 72.54
CA LYS A 4 9.67 -2.24 71.87
C LYS A 4 8.76 -1.97 70.64
N TYR A 5 8.04 -0.85 70.54
CA TYR A 5 7.19 -0.51 69.42
C TYR A 5 7.94 0.17 68.31
N PHE A 6 9.06 0.78 68.56
CA PHE A 6 9.88 1.45 67.56
C PHE A 6 10.63 0.43 66.71
N THR A 7 11.06 -0.67 67.27
CA THR A 7 11.73 -1.76 66.54
C THR A 7 10.76 -2.55 65.67
N LEU A 8 9.49 -2.69 66.06
CA LEU A 8 8.47 -3.38 65.25
C LEU A 8 8.04 -2.56 64.07
N PHE A 9 7.99 -1.22 64.21
CA PHE A 9 7.65 -0.32 63.08
C PHE A 9 8.78 -0.26 62.06
N PHE A 10 10.04 -0.32 62.46
CA PHE A 10 11.18 -0.34 61.56
C PHE A 10 11.31 -1.67 60.81
N LEU A 11 10.93 -2.78 61.45
CA LEU A 11 10.91 -4.10 60.81
C LEU A 11 9.78 -4.21 59.76
N PHE A 12 8.64 -3.55 59.99
CA PHE A 12 7.52 -3.53 59.06
C PHE A 12 7.82 -2.65 57.83
N CYS A 13 8.57 -1.56 57.97
CA CYS A 13 9.03 -0.73 56.86
C CYS A 13 10.13 -1.41 56.01
N LEU A 14 10.93 -2.29 56.59
CA LEU A 14 11.96 -3.06 55.85
C LEU A 14 11.38 -4.24 55.04
N LEU A 15 10.22 -4.75 55.46
CA LEU A 15 9.52 -5.82 54.73
C LEU A 15 8.63 -5.31 53.57
N SER A 16 8.32 -4.00 53.53
CA SER A 16 7.52 -3.40 52.45
C SER A 16 8.34 -2.94 51.25
N SER A 17 9.67 -3.00 51.31
CA SER A 17 10.56 -2.52 50.23
C SER A 17 11.08 -3.60 49.27
N ALA A 18 10.57 -4.83 49.36
CA ALA A 18 11.10 -5.96 48.56
C ALA A 18 10.06 -6.63 47.63
N VAL A 19 9.12 -5.87 47.06
CA VAL A 19 8.33 -6.34 45.93
C VAL A 19 8.23 -5.24 44.90
N VAL A 20 9.36 -4.75 44.42
CA VAL A 20 9.40 -4.24 43.05
C VAL A 20 9.53 -5.47 42.17
N PHE A 21 8.39 -6.05 41.80
CA PHE A 21 8.32 -6.89 40.64
C PHE A 21 8.82 -6.01 39.49
N ALA A 22 10.04 -6.26 39.04
CA ALA A 22 10.45 -5.88 37.69
C ALA A 22 9.46 -6.57 36.74
N GLN A 23 8.40 -5.85 36.39
CA GLN A 23 7.61 -6.23 35.23
C GLN A 23 8.59 -6.18 34.05
N GLU A 24 9.06 -7.34 33.64
CA GLU A 24 9.67 -7.47 32.33
C GLU A 24 8.77 -6.72 31.36
N PRO A 25 9.32 -5.81 30.51
CA PRO A 25 8.52 -5.14 29.49
C PRO A 25 7.85 -6.26 28.70
N ALA A 26 6.53 -6.31 28.76
CA ALA A 26 5.75 -7.28 28.04
C ALA A 26 6.22 -7.23 26.59
N LYS A 27 6.85 -8.31 26.11
CA LYS A 27 7.21 -8.47 24.69
C LYS A 27 5.96 -8.15 23.91
N LYS A 28 5.92 -6.97 23.28
CA LYS A 28 4.82 -6.59 22.37
C LYS A 28 4.77 -7.67 21.30
N LYS A 29 3.90 -8.66 21.48
CA LYS A 29 3.52 -9.55 20.39
C LYS A 29 2.82 -8.66 19.39
N ASN A 30 3.41 -8.48 18.23
CA ASN A 30 2.73 -7.88 17.08
C ASN A 30 1.64 -8.86 16.65
N VAL A 31 0.53 -8.83 17.34
CA VAL A 31 -0.63 -9.66 17.06
C VAL A 31 -1.51 -8.85 16.11
N PHE A 32 -1.67 -9.35 14.91
CA PHE A 32 -2.66 -8.82 13.98
C PHE A 32 -4.06 -9.21 14.48
N TYR A 33 -4.71 -8.30 15.19
CA TYR A 33 -6.12 -8.45 15.51
C TYR A 33 -6.95 -8.09 14.28
N VAL A 34 -7.49 -9.08 13.64
CA VAL A 34 -8.61 -8.89 12.72
C VAL A 34 -9.86 -9.01 13.56
N LEU A 35 -10.74 -8.00 13.50
CA LEU A 35 -12.04 -8.06 14.15
C LEU A 35 -12.76 -9.34 13.73
N GLU A 36 -13.50 -9.96 14.64
CA GLU A 36 -14.15 -11.28 14.50
C GLU A 36 -14.98 -11.50 13.23
N THR A 37 -15.36 -10.43 12.52
CA THR A 37 -16.08 -10.49 11.23
C THR A 37 -15.19 -10.77 10.02
N ASP A 38 -13.86 -10.65 10.17
CA ASP A 38 -12.92 -10.91 9.09
C ASP A 38 -12.15 -12.16 9.48
N SER A 39 -12.53 -13.32 9.00
CA SER A 39 -11.97 -14.65 9.28
C SER A 39 -10.52 -14.82 8.77
N ILE A 40 -9.63 -13.91 9.17
CA ILE A 40 -8.20 -13.98 8.87
C ILE A 40 -7.52 -14.71 10.01
N PRO A 41 -6.74 -15.76 9.73
CA PRO A 41 -6.00 -16.46 10.76
C PRO A 41 -5.00 -15.51 11.43
N GLU A 42 -4.96 -15.57 12.76
CA GLU A 42 -3.96 -14.88 13.58
C GLU A 42 -2.54 -15.26 13.12
N ILE A 43 -1.72 -14.24 12.80
CA ILE A 43 -0.38 -14.45 12.31
C ILE A 43 0.57 -13.80 13.30
N ASP A 44 1.18 -14.65 14.11
CA ASP A 44 2.33 -14.25 14.93
C ASP A 44 3.54 -14.03 14.00
N MET A 45 3.81 -12.76 13.67
CA MET A 45 5.02 -12.33 13.00
C MET A 45 5.98 -11.74 14.04
N GLY A 46 6.31 -12.50 15.10
CA GLY A 46 7.16 -12.03 16.18
C GLY A 46 8.46 -11.38 15.71
N ALA A 47 8.97 -10.42 16.49
CA ALA A 47 10.21 -9.66 16.24
C ALA A 47 11.42 -10.57 15.91
N ASP A 48 11.44 -11.80 16.41
CA ASP A 48 12.46 -12.82 16.11
C ASP A 48 12.54 -13.16 14.60
N THR A 49 11.48 -12.87 13.84
CA THR A 49 11.44 -13.15 12.40
C THR A 49 12.25 -12.16 11.59
N VAL A 50 12.29 -10.90 11.99
CA VAL A 50 13.12 -9.86 11.34
C VAL A 50 14.59 -10.13 11.62
N ASN A 51 14.94 -10.42 12.86
CA ASN A 51 16.31 -10.76 13.26
C ASN A 51 16.81 -12.06 12.64
N ALA A 52 15.96 -13.07 12.43
CA ALA A 52 16.32 -14.32 11.77
C ALA A 52 16.62 -14.14 10.26
N TYR A 53 16.03 -13.14 9.60
CA TYR A 53 16.36 -12.82 8.20
C TYR A 53 17.62 -11.98 8.07
N LEU A 54 17.94 -11.15 9.06
CA LEU A 54 19.12 -10.29 9.07
C LEU A 54 20.39 -11.00 9.55
N ARG A 55 20.25 -12.09 10.32
CA ARG A 55 21.40 -12.91 10.73
C ARG A 55 21.91 -13.76 9.59
N LYS A 56 23.17 -13.55 9.19
CA LYS A 56 23.93 -14.45 8.34
C LYS A 56 23.88 -15.88 8.88
N LYS A 57 23.63 -16.84 7.98
CA LYS A 57 23.64 -18.29 8.25
C LYS A 57 24.87 -18.73 9.03
N GLY A 58 24.72 -18.98 10.29
CA GLY A 58 25.66 -19.70 11.11
C GLY A 58 24.99 -20.97 11.64
N ARG A 59 25.51 -22.14 11.22
CA ARG A 59 25.22 -23.53 11.64
C ARG A 59 24.00 -24.23 11.04
N ALA A 60 24.31 -25.28 10.34
CA ALA A 60 23.40 -26.28 9.78
C ALA A 60 22.73 -27.13 10.88
N GLY A 61 21.62 -26.58 11.42
CA GLY A 61 20.64 -27.36 12.18
C GLY A 61 19.65 -28.02 11.21
N LYS A 62 19.20 -29.25 11.47
CA LYS A 62 18.17 -29.94 10.68
C LYS A 62 17.00 -28.99 10.39
N LYS A 63 16.79 -28.62 9.11
CA LYS A 63 15.71 -27.74 8.65
C LYS A 63 14.38 -28.34 9.08
N LYS A 64 13.75 -27.80 10.14
CA LYS A 64 12.34 -28.08 10.44
C LYS A 64 11.54 -27.71 9.20
N LYS A 65 10.82 -28.66 8.59
CA LYS A 65 9.92 -28.38 7.45
C LYS A 65 8.94 -27.31 7.89
N GLY A 66 9.09 -26.08 7.38
CA GLY A 66 8.22 -24.97 7.73
C GLY A 66 6.76 -25.30 7.42
N LYS A 67 5.84 -25.01 8.35
CA LYS A 67 4.41 -25.21 8.15
C LYS A 67 3.98 -24.53 6.86
N LYS A 68 3.25 -25.24 5.98
CA LYS A 68 2.70 -24.69 4.74
C LYS A 68 1.76 -23.55 5.11
N LYS A 69 2.09 -22.31 4.75
CA LYS A 69 1.25 -21.14 5.02
C LYS A 69 0.19 -21.00 3.93
N THR A 70 -1.06 -21.01 4.35
CA THR A 70 -2.25 -20.92 3.50
C THR A 70 -3.09 -19.78 4.01
N PHE A 71 -3.44 -18.81 3.15
CA PHE A 71 -4.32 -17.69 3.47
C PHE A 71 -5.49 -17.73 2.51
N TYR A 72 -6.70 -17.51 3.01
CA TYR A 72 -7.94 -17.58 2.21
C TYR A 72 -8.01 -18.83 1.31
N GLY A 73 -7.57 -19.98 1.82
CA GLY A 73 -7.55 -21.24 1.07
C GLY A 73 -6.45 -21.37 0.01
N LEU A 74 -5.61 -20.34 -0.20
CA LEU A 74 -4.57 -20.32 -1.22
C LEU A 74 -3.18 -20.55 -0.60
N LYS A 75 -2.40 -21.45 -1.21
CA LYS A 75 -1.03 -21.75 -0.77
C LYS A 75 -0.08 -20.61 -1.13
N THR A 76 0.74 -20.17 -0.18
CA THR A 76 1.64 -19.04 -0.35
C THR A 76 3.10 -19.40 -0.11
N ARG A 77 3.98 -18.50 -0.53
CA ARG A 77 5.41 -18.48 -0.24
C ARG A 77 5.73 -17.13 0.41
N ARG A 78 6.53 -17.15 1.47
CA ARG A 78 7.02 -15.94 2.11
C ARG A 78 8.13 -15.30 1.29
N GLY A 79 8.11 -13.97 1.20
CA GLY A 79 9.12 -13.14 0.59
C GLY A 79 9.48 -11.95 1.48
N PHE A 80 10.56 -11.29 1.15
CA PHE A 80 10.92 -10.00 1.72
C PHE A 80 11.73 -9.20 0.70
N THR A 81 11.69 -7.87 0.83
CA THR A 81 12.58 -6.94 0.14
C THR A 81 13.29 -6.08 1.17
N ARG A 82 14.48 -5.64 0.83
CA ARG A 82 15.26 -4.68 1.62
C ARG A 82 15.74 -3.59 0.67
N THR A 83 15.49 -2.35 1.03
CA THR A 83 15.89 -1.17 0.24
C THR A 83 16.54 -0.15 1.16
N GLY A 84 17.62 0.49 0.70
CA GLY A 84 18.38 1.46 1.48
C GLY A 84 19.55 0.82 2.25
N ASP A 85 20.41 1.68 2.77
CA ASP A 85 21.63 1.33 3.49
C ASP A 85 21.73 2.11 4.81
N GLY A 86 22.56 1.62 5.73
CA GLY A 86 22.81 2.24 7.03
C GLY A 86 21.55 2.40 7.86
N GLU A 87 21.29 3.61 8.32
CA GLU A 87 20.15 3.98 9.16
C GLU A 87 18.83 4.19 8.37
N ARG A 88 18.85 4.13 7.05
CA ARG A 88 17.66 4.36 6.21
C ARG A 88 17.22 3.09 5.49
N VAL A 89 17.01 2.04 6.27
CA VAL A 89 16.62 0.73 5.73
C VAL A 89 15.11 0.56 5.77
N THR A 90 14.52 0.29 4.61
CA THR A 90 13.13 -0.17 4.49
C THR A 90 13.12 -1.67 4.23
N VAL A 91 12.36 -2.40 5.04
CA VAL A 91 12.14 -3.84 4.86
C VAL A 91 10.66 -4.08 4.65
N GLU A 92 10.32 -4.82 3.60
CA GLU A 92 8.95 -5.24 3.34
C GLU A 92 8.85 -6.76 3.49
N LEU A 93 7.96 -7.20 4.36
CA LEU A 93 7.67 -8.62 4.60
C LEU A 93 6.32 -8.93 3.98
N PHE A 94 6.27 -9.98 3.15
CA PHE A 94 5.07 -10.30 2.40
C PHE A 94 4.95 -11.78 2.09
N PHE A 95 3.81 -12.15 1.53
CA PHE A 95 3.56 -13.47 0.96
C PHE A 95 3.13 -13.34 -0.49
N THR A 96 3.50 -14.32 -1.31
CA THR A 96 3.11 -14.42 -2.71
C THR A 96 2.40 -15.74 -2.98
N LEU A 97 1.52 -15.78 -3.97
CA LEU A 97 0.87 -17.00 -4.41
C LEU A 97 1.90 -18.01 -4.95
N LYS A 98 1.72 -19.29 -4.62
CA LYS A 98 2.53 -20.39 -5.20
C LYS A 98 2.10 -20.72 -6.63
N LYS A 99 0.79 -20.74 -6.87
CA LYS A 99 0.20 -20.92 -8.20
C LYS A 99 -0.36 -19.58 -8.66
N TYR A 100 -0.13 -19.23 -9.91
CA TYR A 100 -0.71 -18.02 -10.49
C TYR A 100 -2.23 -18.09 -10.40
N ARG A 101 -2.84 -17.01 -10.01
CA ARG A 101 -4.29 -16.78 -10.07
C ARG A 101 -4.50 -15.37 -10.58
N GLU A 102 -5.34 -15.19 -11.54
CA GLU A 102 -5.61 -13.91 -12.14
C GLU A 102 -6.23 -12.93 -11.14
N PRO A 103 -5.65 -11.73 -10.95
CA PRO A 103 -6.26 -10.69 -10.14
C PRO A 103 -7.55 -10.18 -10.77
N ASN A 104 -8.34 -9.41 -10.00
CA ASN A 104 -9.49 -8.72 -10.54
C ASN A 104 -9.01 -7.64 -11.54
N ALA A 105 -9.42 -7.76 -12.81
CA ALA A 105 -9.03 -6.85 -13.88
C ALA A 105 -9.60 -5.42 -13.74
N PHE A 106 -10.61 -5.24 -12.89
CA PHE A 106 -11.31 -3.95 -12.71
C PHE A 106 -10.80 -3.14 -11.52
N VAL A 107 -9.75 -3.61 -10.84
CA VAL A 107 -9.11 -2.88 -9.75
C VAL A 107 -7.95 -2.05 -10.31
N PRO A 108 -7.83 -0.76 -9.96
CA PRO A 108 -6.82 0.13 -10.53
C PRO A 108 -5.39 -0.22 -10.11
N GLU A 109 -5.21 -0.90 -8.98
CA GLU A 109 -3.89 -1.23 -8.44
C GLU A 109 -3.77 -2.71 -8.11
N ILE A 110 -2.86 -3.40 -8.78
CA ILE A 110 -2.47 -4.77 -8.51
C ILE A 110 -1.03 -4.76 -7.98
N TYR A 111 -0.81 -5.38 -6.83
CA TYR A 111 0.50 -5.47 -6.18
C TYR A 111 1.17 -6.79 -6.53
N VAL A 112 2.35 -6.70 -7.09
CA VAL A 112 3.17 -7.83 -7.50
C VAL A 112 4.59 -7.68 -6.97
N TRP A 113 5.22 -8.78 -6.68
CA TRP A 113 6.66 -8.83 -6.44
C TRP A 113 7.35 -9.19 -7.75
N ASP A 114 8.11 -8.24 -8.27
CA ASP A 114 8.99 -8.42 -9.40
C ASP A 114 10.32 -8.99 -8.90
N PHE A 115 10.56 -10.26 -9.14
CA PHE A 115 11.79 -10.90 -8.66
C PHE A 115 13.01 -10.60 -9.53
N THR A 116 12.85 -10.04 -10.72
CA THR A 116 13.96 -9.57 -11.56
C THR A 116 14.59 -8.32 -10.94
N THR A 117 13.76 -7.40 -10.43
CA THR A 117 14.21 -6.18 -9.76
C THR A 117 14.28 -6.32 -8.23
N GLY A 118 13.73 -7.40 -7.67
CA GLY A 118 13.65 -7.62 -6.22
C GLY A 118 12.75 -6.64 -5.48
N LYS A 119 11.79 -5.99 -6.17
CA LYS A 119 10.93 -4.94 -5.60
C LYS A 119 9.45 -5.27 -5.75
N ILE A 120 8.64 -4.75 -4.82
CA ILE A 120 7.20 -4.72 -4.98
C ILE A 120 6.82 -3.60 -5.94
N LYS A 121 5.99 -3.92 -6.92
CA LYS A 121 5.47 -2.98 -7.92
C LYS A 121 3.95 -2.91 -7.86
N LYS A 122 3.41 -1.73 -8.17
CA LYS A 122 2.00 -1.52 -8.47
C LYS A 122 1.83 -1.52 -9.97
N VAL A 123 0.93 -2.31 -10.47
CA VAL A 123 0.59 -2.38 -11.90
C VAL A 123 -0.92 -2.31 -12.07
N ALA A 124 -1.40 -1.68 -13.14
CA ALA A 124 -2.82 -1.66 -13.47
C ALA A 124 -3.28 -3.00 -14.06
N ARG A 125 -2.41 -3.62 -14.86
CA ARG A 125 -2.65 -4.92 -15.50
C ARG A 125 -1.35 -5.73 -15.53
N ILE A 126 -1.46 -7.04 -15.55
CA ILE A 126 -0.31 -7.95 -15.72
C ILE A 126 -0.30 -8.42 -17.16
N GLU A 127 0.65 -7.93 -17.94
CA GLU A 127 0.90 -8.36 -19.30
C GLU A 127 1.39 -9.82 -19.33
N GLU A 128 1.03 -10.58 -20.37
CA GLU A 128 1.33 -12.03 -20.44
C GLU A 128 2.82 -12.33 -20.47
N ASP A 129 3.61 -11.50 -21.14
CA ASP A 129 5.06 -11.60 -21.20
C ASP A 129 5.72 -11.45 -19.82
N LYS A 130 5.15 -10.58 -18.97
CA LYS A 130 5.65 -10.31 -17.61
C LYS A 130 5.12 -11.25 -16.53
N ARG A 131 4.18 -12.14 -16.86
CA ARG A 131 3.65 -13.13 -15.89
C ARG A 131 4.74 -14.01 -15.29
N LYS A 132 5.81 -14.29 -16.03
CA LYS A 132 6.94 -15.10 -15.55
C LYS A 132 7.75 -14.41 -14.47
N ASP A 133 7.88 -13.08 -14.58
CA ASP A 133 8.72 -12.26 -13.71
C ASP A 133 7.98 -11.78 -12.46
N TYR A 134 6.66 -11.85 -12.46
CA TYR A 134 5.82 -11.34 -11.39
C TYR A 134 5.26 -12.46 -10.51
N ARG A 135 5.27 -12.23 -9.20
CA ARG A 135 4.56 -13.04 -8.20
C ARG A 135 3.52 -12.17 -7.52
N ILE A 136 2.27 -12.62 -7.55
CA ILE A 136 1.13 -11.87 -7.00
C ILE A 136 1.19 -11.92 -5.48
N LEU A 137 1.07 -10.75 -4.82
CA LEU A 137 1.01 -10.64 -3.37
C LEU A 137 -0.31 -11.24 -2.86
N HIS A 138 -0.22 -12.01 -1.75
CA HIS A 138 -1.39 -12.63 -1.14
C HIS A 138 -1.12 -13.01 0.32
N GLY A 139 -1.93 -12.54 1.24
CA GLY A 139 -1.75 -12.73 2.68
C GLY A 139 -1.16 -11.49 3.34
N PRO A 140 -0.65 -11.60 4.56
CA PRO A 140 -0.16 -10.48 5.33
C PRO A 140 1.02 -9.76 4.70
N TYR A 141 1.04 -8.47 4.95
CA TYR A 141 2.07 -7.55 4.52
C TYR A 141 2.46 -6.64 5.69
N THR A 142 3.75 -6.40 5.84
CA THR A 142 4.29 -5.45 6.80
C THR A 142 5.47 -4.72 6.19
N ARG A 143 5.46 -3.40 6.29
CA ARG A 143 6.56 -2.53 5.87
C ARG A 143 7.18 -1.89 7.09
N LEU A 144 8.48 -2.08 7.24
CA LEU A 144 9.26 -1.51 8.33
C LEU A 144 10.23 -0.47 7.79
N TYR A 145 10.44 0.57 8.55
CA TYR A 145 11.49 1.56 8.35
C TYR A 145 12.36 1.61 9.60
N ASN A 146 13.65 1.34 9.46
CA ASN A 146 14.59 1.22 10.59
C ASN A 146 14.12 0.27 11.72
N GLY A 147 13.40 -0.79 11.34
CA GLY A 147 12.85 -1.75 12.31
C GLY A 147 11.47 -1.41 12.88
N GLU A 148 10.98 -0.17 12.70
CA GLU A 148 9.65 0.25 13.13
C GLU A 148 8.61 0.01 12.02
N VAL A 149 7.42 -0.46 12.40
CA VAL A 149 6.32 -0.69 11.46
C VAL A 149 5.76 0.65 11.00
N ILE A 150 5.75 0.90 9.70
CA ILE A 150 5.17 2.09 9.08
C ILE A 150 3.92 1.82 8.25
N GLU A 151 3.72 0.58 7.79
CA GLU A 151 2.51 0.17 7.09
C GLU A 151 2.28 -1.32 7.29
N GLU A 152 1.04 -1.72 7.55
CA GLU A 152 0.66 -3.11 7.61
C GLU A 152 -0.75 -3.35 7.08
N GLY A 153 -1.00 -4.58 6.61
CA GLY A 153 -2.29 -4.97 6.07
C GLY A 153 -2.27 -6.35 5.45
N VAL A 154 -3.27 -6.64 4.64
CA VAL A 154 -3.43 -7.95 4.01
C VAL A 154 -3.73 -7.79 2.53
N PHE A 155 -3.09 -8.60 1.69
CA PHE A 155 -3.39 -8.70 0.28
C PHE A 155 -4.28 -9.93 -0.03
N TYR A 156 -5.23 -9.75 -0.94
CA TYR A 156 -6.00 -10.82 -1.55
C TYR A 156 -5.80 -10.81 -3.07
N VAL A 157 -5.07 -11.78 -3.59
CA VAL A 157 -4.76 -11.93 -5.04
C VAL A 157 -4.33 -10.60 -5.65
N GLY A 158 -3.26 -10.01 -5.10
CA GLY A 158 -2.66 -8.77 -5.59
C GLY A 158 -3.36 -7.48 -5.18
N THR A 159 -4.50 -7.53 -4.52
CA THR A 159 -5.27 -6.34 -4.14
C THR A 159 -5.30 -6.15 -2.64
N LYS A 160 -5.39 -4.90 -2.17
CA LYS A 160 -5.57 -4.61 -0.73
C LYS A 160 -6.88 -5.22 -0.24
N ASN A 161 -6.86 -5.84 0.94
CA ASN A 161 -8.03 -6.46 1.55
C ASN A 161 -7.99 -6.30 3.07
N ALA A 162 -9.16 -6.35 3.72
CA ALA A 162 -9.30 -6.15 5.16
C ALA A 162 -8.73 -4.80 5.65
N ARG A 163 -8.23 -4.75 6.85
CA ARG A 163 -7.72 -3.53 7.49
C ARG A 163 -6.29 -3.23 7.06
N TRP A 164 -6.04 -1.97 6.71
CA TRP A 164 -4.73 -1.41 6.42
C TRP A 164 -4.45 -0.28 7.38
N GLU A 165 -3.28 -0.26 7.97
CA GLU A 165 -2.84 0.72 8.94
C GLU A 165 -1.51 1.33 8.49
N LYS A 166 -1.39 2.64 8.69
CA LYS A 166 -0.16 3.39 8.46
C LYS A 166 0.24 4.08 9.75
N TYR A 167 1.53 4.08 9.99
CA TYR A 167 2.13 4.67 11.17
C TYR A 167 3.21 5.68 10.77
N ASP A 168 3.42 6.68 11.60
CA ASP A 168 4.56 7.56 11.48
C ASP A 168 5.84 6.89 12.04
N LYS A 169 6.96 7.62 11.99
CA LYS A 169 8.26 7.16 12.53
C LYS A 169 8.26 7.01 14.06
N LYS A 170 7.25 7.54 14.76
CA LYS A 170 7.07 7.43 16.22
C LYS A 170 6.07 6.33 16.56
N SER A 171 5.71 5.47 15.60
CA SER A 171 4.70 4.41 15.76
C SER A 171 3.31 4.92 16.14
N ILE A 172 2.99 6.20 15.82
CA ILE A 172 1.66 6.76 15.97
C ILE A 172 0.82 6.39 14.75
N LEU A 173 -0.39 5.88 14.97
CA LEU A 173 -1.33 5.55 13.89
C LEU A 173 -1.78 6.83 13.20
N ILE A 174 -1.42 7.00 11.92
CA ILE A 174 -1.78 8.16 11.08
C ILE A 174 -2.85 7.86 10.04
N GLY A 175 -3.14 6.58 9.79
CA GLY A 175 -4.17 6.21 8.84
C GLY A 175 -4.67 4.79 9.03
N LYS A 176 -5.98 4.61 8.87
CA LYS A 176 -6.64 3.32 8.95
C LYS A 176 -7.74 3.23 7.90
N THR A 177 -7.62 2.27 7.00
CA THR A 177 -8.60 2.09 5.92
C THR A 177 -8.96 0.61 5.81
N LYS A 178 -10.24 0.31 5.65
CA LYS A 178 -10.72 -1.04 5.36
C LYS A 178 -10.92 -1.21 3.86
N TYR A 179 -10.44 -2.32 3.33
CA TYR A 179 -10.60 -2.69 1.92
C TYR A 179 -11.36 -4.00 1.76
N PHE A 180 -12.07 -4.12 0.66
CA PHE A 180 -12.64 -5.39 0.21
C PHE A 180 -12.19 -5.62 -1.23
N ARG A 181 -11.28 -6.58 -1.42
CA ARG A 181 -10.73 -6.98 -2.73
C ARG A 181 -10.30 -5.82 -3.62
N GLY A 182 -9.57 -4.85 -3.04
CA GLY A 182 -9.00 -3.69 -3.74
C GLY A 182 -9.81 -2.41 -3.61
N TRP A 183 -11.06 -2.47 -3.20
CA TRP A 183 -11.92 -1.31 -3.01
C TRP A 183 -12.06 -0.94 -1.53
N PRO A 184 -12.16 0.35 -1.19
CA PRO A 184 -12.53 0.76 0.17
C PRO A 184 -13.86 0.12 0.58
N LYS A 185 -13.94 -0.49 1.75
CA LYS A 185 -15.12 -1.29 2.18
C LYS A 185 -16.40 -0.45 2.29
N GLU A 186 -16.28 0.84 2.62
CA GLU A 186 -17.40 1.76 2.76
C GLU A 186 -17.74 2.51 1.46
N ALA A 187 -17.02 2.22 0.34
CA ALA A 187 -17.29 2.87 -0.93
C ALA A 187 -18.66 2.49 -1.49
N LYS A 188 -19.37 3.49 -2.02
CA LYS A 188 -20.54 3.25 -2.86
C LYS A 188 -20.06 2.92 -4.27
N ILE A 189 -20.37 1.71 -4.75
CA ILE A 189 -19.97 1.26 -6.07
C ILE A 189 -21.22 1.08 -6.93
N GLU A 190 -21.26 1.81 -8.04
CA GLU A 190 -22.22 1.58 -9.12
C GLU A 190 -21.61 0.64 -10.16
N TYR A 191 -22.41 -0.18 -10.80
CA TYR A 191 -21.97 -1.17 -11.77
C TYR A 191 -22.69 -0.98 -13.10
N PHE A 192 -22.05 -1.36 -14.20
CA PHE A 192 -22.68 -1.43 -15.52
C PHE A 192 -23.57 -2.67 -15.69
N ASP A 193 -23.35 -3.71 -14.85
CA ASP A 193 -24.01 -5.01 -14.96
C ASP A 193 -24.60 -5.45 -13.61
N ASP A 194 -25.73 -6.15 -13.67
CA ASP A 194 -26.41 -6.70 -12.49
C ASP A 194 -25.56 -7.74 -11.74
N ALA A 195 -24.66 -8.42 -12.46
CA ALA A 195 -23.72 -9.39 -11.87
C ALA A 195 -22.61 -8.72 -11.00
N ARG A 196 -22.58 -7.39 -10.93
CA ARG A 196 -21.62 -6.57 -10.16
C ARG A 196 -20.17 -6.92 -10.43
N LYS A 197 -19.86 -7.16 -11.69
CA LYS A 197 -18.50 -7.49 -12.13
C LYS A 197 -17.77 -6.26 -12.69
N ARG A 198 -18.49 -5.39 -13.40
CA ARG A 198 -17.93 -4.20 -14.07
C ARG A 198 -18.33 -2.94 -13.33
N PRO A 199 -17.46 -2.37 -12.47
CA PRO A 199 -17.73 -1.12 -11.79
C PRO A 199 -17.84 0.03 -12.81
N LYS A 200 -18.85 0.89 -12.63
CA LYS A 200 -19.05 2.14 -13.38
C LYS A 200 -18.46 3.30 -12.62
N GLU A 201 -18.81 3.43 -11.35
CA GLU A 201 -18.38 4.51 -10.48
C GLU A 201 -18.04 3.97 -9.09
N VAL A 202 -16.97 4.47 -8.51
CA VAL A 202 -16.57 4.16 -7.13
C VAL A 202 -16.41 5.46 -6.36
N VAL A 203 -17.37 5.75 -5.50
CA VAL A 203 -17.36 6.91 -4.60
C VAL A 203 -16.88 6.42 -3.23
N PRO A 204 -15.71 6.87 -2.75
CA PRO A 204 -15.22 6.48 -1.44
C PRO A 204 -15.99 7.20 -0.33
N TYR A 205 -16.30 6.48 0.74
CA TYR A 205 -16.88 7.04 1.96
C TYR A 205 -16.13 6.55 3.17
N ALA A 206 -15.96 7.43 4.15
CA ALA A 206 -15.52 7.11 5.50
C ALA A 206 -16.36 7.91 6.48
N TYR A 207 -16.97 7.25 7.45
CA TYR A 207 -17.85 7.87 8.46
C TYR A 207 -18.98 8.75 7.86
N GLY A 208 -19.52 8.36 6.72
CA GLY A 208 -20.61 9.05 6.04
C GLY A 208 -20.22 10.25 5.17
N VAL A 209 -18.95 10.60 5.12
CA VAL A 209 -18.39 11.68 4.29
C VAL A 209 -17.59 11.09 3.14
N LYS A 210 -17.56 11.78 1.99
CA LYS A 210 -16.70 11.36 0.87
C LYS A 210 -15.24 11.54 1.27
N GLU A 211 -14.47 10.42 1.29
CA GLU A 211 -13.10 10.39 1.78
C GLU A 211 -12.31 9.32 1.05
N GLY A 212 -11.18 9.68 0.41
CA GLY A 212 -10.29 8.75 -0.28
C GLY A 212 -10.39 8.82 -1.80
N ASP A 213 -9.94 7.76 -2.49
CA ASP A 213 -9.76 7.73 -3.94
C ASP A 213 -11.09 7.48 -4.67
N TYR A 214 -11.40 8.35 -5.63
CA TYR A 214 -12.55 8.29 -6.52
C TYR A 214 -12.16 7.74 -7.89
N TYR A 215 -13.03 6.93 -8.49
CA TYR A 215 -12.84 6.38 -9.82
C TYR A 215 -14.16 6.35 -10.61
N LEU A 216 -14.10 6.79 -11.87
CA LEU A 216 -15.13 6.58 -12.87
C LEU A 216 -14.54 5.75 -14.01
N PHE A 217 -15.27 4.72 -14.47
CA PHE A 217 -14.81 3.79 -15.49
C PHE A 217 -15.65 3.88 -16.77
N SER A 218 -15.07 3.51 -17.90
CA SER A 218 -15.78 3.21 -19.13
C SER A 218 -16.36 1.78 -19.08
N GLU A 219 -17.28 1.46 -19.98
CA GLU A 219 -17.83 0.11 -20.11
C GLU A 219 -16.76 -0.96 -20.40
N LYS A 220 -15.65 -0.59 -21.00
CA LYS A 220 -14.49 -1.47 -21.28
C LYS A 220 -13.59 -1.65 -20.06
N GLY A 221 -13.87 -0.97 -18.93
CA GLY A 221 -13.11 -1.04 -17.70
C GLY A 221 -11.87 -0.14 -17.64
N ASN A 222 -11.69 0.79 -18.58
CA ASN A 222 -10.65 1.81 -18.50
C ASN A 222 -11.11 2.94 -17.57
N ILE A 223 -10.18 3.59 -16.90
CA ILE A 223 -10.48 4.75 -16.05
C ILE A 223 -10.78 5.95 -16.96
N LYS A 224 -11.93 6.62 -16.72
CA LYS A 224 -12.31 7.89 -17.37
C LYS A 224 -11.94 9.09 -16.50
N LEU A 225 -12.11 8.97 -15.19
CA LEU A 225 -11.82 10.04 -14.23
C LEU A 225 -11.29 9.42 -12.95
N LYS A 226 -10.25 10.01 -12.38
CA LYS A 226 -9.77 9.68 -11.04
C LYS A 226 -9.37 10.93 -10.30
N GLY A 227 -9.51 10.90 -8.98
CA GLY A 227 -9.12 11.98 -8.08
C GLY A 227 -9.27 11.56 -6.63
N GLN A 228 -9.20 12.53 -5.75
CA GLN A 228 -9.32 12.31 -4.31
C GLN A 228 -10.40 13.19 -3.70
N TYR A 229 -11.12 12.65 -2.71
CA TYR A 229 -11.98 13.38 -1.81
C TYR A 229 -11.38 13.44 -0.42
N GLU A 230 -11.52 14.58 0.25
CA GLU A 230 -11.25 14.77 1.66
C GLU A 230 -12.35 15.67 2.26
N ASN A 231 -12.92 15.23 3.37
CA ASN A 231 -14.02 15.94 4.04
C ASN A 231 -15.17 16.34 3.08
N GLY A 232 -15.52 15.45 2.14
CA GLY A 232 -16.59 15.66 1.15
C GLY A 232 -16.22 16.49 -0.07
N ARG A 233 -15.04 17.11 -0.10
CA ARG A 233 -14.57 17.99 -1.17
C ARG A 233 -13.54 17.31 -2.06
N ARG A 234 -13.47 17.74 -3.31
CA ARG A 234 -12.41 17.34 -4.23
C ARG A 234 -11.11 18.03 -3.84
N ILE A 235 -10.02 17.26 -3.73
CA ILE A 235 -8.69 17.77 -3.40
C ILE A 235 -7.64 17.29 -4.41
N GLY A 236 -6.52 18.03 -4.45
CA GLY A 236 -5.36 17.65 -5.23
C GLY A 236 -5.63 17.58 -6.73
N GLN A 237 -4.92 16.68 -7.40
CA GLN A 237 -4.98 16.54 -8.84
C GLN A 237 -6.04 15.53 -9.27
N TRP A 238 -6.96 15.97 -10.13
CA TRP A 238 -7.95 15.14 -10.82
C TRP A 238 -7.51 14.94 -12.27
N VAL A 239 -7.62 13.71 -12.75
CA VAL A 239 -7.18 13.35 -14.10
C VAL A 239 -8.33 12.74 -14.87
N GLU A 240 -8.69 13.37 -15.98
CA GLU A 240 -9.62 12.84 -16.98
C GLU A 240 -8.85 12.10 -18.07
N TYR A 241 -9.43 11.04 -18.60
CA TYR A 241 -8.87 10.22 -19.67
C TYR A 241 -9.84 10.16 -20.86
N PHE A 242 -9.31 10.04 -22.06
CA PHE A 242 -10.11 9.77 -23.23
C PHE A 242 -10.80 8.42 -23.11
N ASP A 243 -12.03 8.34 -23.62
CA ASP A 243 -12.80 7.11 -23.60
C ASP A 243 -12.04 5.94 -24.23
N ASN A 244 -12.06 4.80 -23.53
CA ASN A 244 -11.46 3.55 -24.01
C ASN A 244 -9.94 3.57 -24.24
N THR A 245 -9.25 4.57 -23.72
CA THR A 245 -7.79 4.67 -23.78
C THR A 245 -7.22 4.97 -22.40
N ASP A 246 -5.91 4.73 -22.22
CA ASP A 246 -5.20 5.16 -21.00
C ASP A 246 -4.52 6.54 -21.20
N ARG A 247 -4.92 7.28 -22.24
CA ARG A 247 -4.36 8.61 -22.54
C ARG A 247 -5.07 9.67 -21.73
N ARG A 248 -4.29 10.54 -21.09
CA ARG A 248 -4.82 11.69 -20.35
C ARG A 248 -5.47 12.67 -21.32
N GLN A 249 -6.65 13.18 -20.94
CA GLN A 249 -7.35 14.24 -21.65
C GLN A 249 -7.14 15.57 -20.94
N ARG A 250 -7.29 15.59 -19.60
CA ARG A 250 -7.20 16.81 -18.80
C ARG A 250 -6.67 16.52 -17.40
N GLU A 251 -5.88 17.44 -16.89
CA GLU A 251 -5.47 17.49 -15.47
C GLU A 251 -6.04 18.76 -14.84
N ILE A 252 -6.77 18.59 -13.74
CA ILE A 252 -7.44 19.66 -13.02
C ILE A 252 -6.90 19.66 -11.59
N GLN A 253 -6.43 20.80 -11.13
CA GLN A 253 -5.98 21.01 -9.75
C GLN A 253 -7.10 21.61 -8.94
N TYR A 254 -7.45 20.94 -7.85
CA TYR A 254 -8.33 21.41 -6.78
C TYR A 254 -7.49 21.87 -5.58
N GLY A 255 -8.16 22.34 -4.50
CA GLY A 255 -7.50 22.71 -3.25
C GLY A 255 -6.60 21.59 -2.69
N GLU A 256 -5.65 21.95 -1.84
CA GLU A 256 -4.69 20.98 -1.29
C GLU A 256 -5.32 20.10 -0.20
N ASN A 257 -6.30 20.66 0.55
CA ASN A 257 -6.99 19.92 1.60
C ASN A 257 -8.50 20.22 1.62
N GLY A 258 -9.28 19.33 2.20
CA GLY A 258 -10.75 19.42 2.25
C GLY A 258 -11.31 20.30 3.37
N TYR A 259 -10.46 20.91 4.18
CA TYR A 259 -10.86 21.77 5.32
C TYR A 259 -10.77 23.26 5.00
N GLU A 260 -10.04 23.65 3.96
CA GLU A 260 -9.97 25.03 3.47
C GLU A 260 -11.23 25.42 2.70
N GLU A 261 -11.42 26.73 2.47
CA GLU A 261 -12.47 27.24 1.58
C GLU A 261 -12.30 26.64 0.17
N GLU A 262 -13.45 26.37 -0.48
CA GLU A 262 -13.44 25.77 -1.81
C GLU A 262 -12.85 26.76 -2.83
N LYS A 263 -11.66 26.43 -3.32
CA LYS A 263 -11.00 27.19 -4.39
C LYS A 263 -11.54 26.76 -5.75
N GLN A 264 -11.66 27.69 -6.68
CA GLN A 264 -12.04 27.37 -8.06
C GLN A 264 -10.98 26.41 -8.65
N PRO A 265 -11.41 25.32 -9.30
CA PRO A 265 -10.49 24.36 -9.90
C PRO A 265 -9.74 25.01 -11.06
N VAL A 266 -8.45 24.67 -11.18
CA VAL A 266 -7.58 25.18 -12.25
C VAL A 266 -7.22 24.04 -13.19
N VAL A 267 -7.48 24.21 -14.49
CA VAL A 267 -7.03 23.26 -15.50
C VAL A 267 -5.54 23.47 -15.72
N MET A 268 -4.75 22.50 -15.30
CA MET A 268 -3.29 22.54 -15.39
C MET A 268 -2.80 22.19 -16.79
N LYS A 269 -3.35 21.12 -17.37
CA LYS A 269 -2.97 20.65 -18.71
C LYS A 269 -4.15 20.00 -19.42
N GLU A 270 -4.19 20.21 -20.76
CA GLU A 270 -5.09 19.45 -21.63
C GLU A 270 -4.30 18.86 -22.81
N TRP A 271 -4.71 17.69 -23.24
CA TRP A 271 -4.14 16.95 -24.37
C TRP A 271 -5.18 16.66 -25.42
N ASN A 272 -4.77 16.55 -26.67
CA ASN A 272 -5.59 16.02 -27.72
C ASN A 272 -5.52 14.48 -27.78
N GLU A 273 -6.36 13.83 -28.57
CA GLU A 273 -6.38 12.38 -28.74
C GLU A 273 -5.05 11.80 -29.24
N ARG A 274 -4.21 12.60 -29.86
CA ARG A 274 -2.86 12.20 -30.31
C ARG A 274 -1.84 12.23 -29.19
N GLY A 275 -2.20 12.79 -28.01
CA GLY A 275 -1.35 12.92 -26.84
C GLY A 275 -0.45 14.16 -26.86
N ASN A 276 -0.72 15.13 -27.73
CA ASN A 276 -0.03 16.41 -27.71
C ASN A 276 -0.72 17.36 -26.73
N VAL A 277 0.07 18.13 -26.00
CA VAL A 277 -0.43 19.17 -25.10
C VAL A 277 -1.01 20.31 -25.93
N ILE A 278 -2.26 20.69 -25.66
CA ILE A 278 -2.96 21.79 -26.34
C ILE A 278 -3.19 22.99 -25.41
N MET A 279 -3.16 22.79 -24.08
CA MET A 279 -3.35 23.84 -23.08
C MET A 279 -2.49 23.59 -21.85
N ILE A 280 -1.90 24.66 -21.30
CA ILE A 280 -1.18 24.67 -20.02
C ILE A 280 -1.67 25.86 -19.21
N GLU A 281 -2.10 25.63 -17.96
CA GLU A 281 -2.60 26.65 -17.02
C GLU A 281 -3.63 27.59 -17.66
N GLY A 282 -4.58 27.03 -18.41
CA GLY A 282 -5.64 27.80 -19.09
C GLY A 282 -5.17 28.60 -20.32
N LYS A 283 -3.89 28.47 -20.74
CA LYS A 283 -3.36 29.15 -21.92
C LYS A 283 -3.13 28.13 -23.06
N PRO A 284 -3.58 28.40 -24.29
CA PRO A 284 -3.32 27.54 -25.42
C PRO A 284 -1.81 27.47 -25.71
N VAL A 285 -1.32 26.27 -26.03
CA VAL A 285 0.06 26.06 -26.44
C VAL A 285 0.14 26.23 -27.96
N GLU A 286 0.99 27.16 -28.43
CA GLU A 286 1.22 27.36 -29.85
C GLU A 286 1.77 26.07 -30.50
N ALA A 287 1.23 25.74 -31.68
CA ALA A 287 1.63 24.53 -32.44
C ALA A 287 3.11 24.66 -32.86
N GLY A 288 4.00 24.12 -32.07
CA GLY A 288 5.47 24.17 -32.27
C GLY A 288 6.29 23.88 -31.01
N THR A 289 5.76 24.15 -29.84
CA THR A 289 6.38 23.80 -28.55
C THR A 289 5.91 22.41 -28.09
N VAL A 290 6.37 21.38 -28.80
CA VAL A 290 6.18 20.01 -28.32
C VAL A 290 7.19 19.77 -27.21
N GLU A 291 6.78 19.90 -25.96
CA GLU A 291 7.51 19.22 -24.88
C GLU A 291 7.38 17.71 -25.14
N GLU A 292 8.39 17.16 -25.81
CA GLU A 292 8.47 15.70 -26.00
C GLU A 292 8.38 15.02 -24.64
N ASP A 293 7.43 14.10 -24.54
CA ASP A 293 7.27 13.23 -23.37
C ASP A 293 8.65 12.75 -22.88
N PRO A 294 9.04 12.99 -21.61
CA PRO A 294 10.34 12.59 -21.07
C PRO A 294 10.69 11.12 -21.30
N ILE A 295 9.65 10.27 -21.48
CA ILE A 295 9.79 8.86 -21.79
C ILE A 295 10.24 8.66 -23.24
N LYS A 296 9.70 9.43 -24.21
CA LYS A 296 10.14 9.40 -25.62
C LYS A 296 11.59 9.88 -25.75
N LYS A 297 11.96 10.94 -25.03
CA LYS A 297 13.33 11.49 -25.00
C LYS A 297 14.35 10.48 -24.42
N ARG A 298 13.97 9.68 -23.44
CA ARG A 298 14.78 8.57 -22.89
C ARG A 298 14.93 7.40 -23.85
N LEU A 299 13.88 7.06 -24.60
CA LEU A 299 13.89 5.95 -25.56
C LEU A 299 14.71 6.31 -26.81
N GLN A 300 14.66 7.56 -27.26
CA GLN A 300 15.50 8.05 -28.39
C GLN A 300 16.98 8.10 -27.99
N LYS A 301 17.35 8.58 -26.80
CA LYS A 301 18.74 8.52 -26.29
C LYS A 301 19.29 7.10 -26.23
N LYS A 302 18.48 6.09 -25.89
CA LYS A 302 18.93 4.69 -25.86
C LYS A 302 19.15 4.09 -27.25
N LYS A 303 18.52 4.60 -28.32
CA LYS A 303 18.76 4.15 -29.71
C LYS A 303 20.05 4.68 -30.30
N VAL A 304 20.51 5.87 -29.86
CA VAL A 304 21.69 6.53 -30.40
C VAL A 304 23.01 6.00 -29.79
N THR A 305 22.95 5.33 -28.64
CA THR A 305 24.16 4.84 -27.92
C THR A 305 24.48 3.36 -28.17
N ARG A 306 24.00 2.72 -29.24
CA ARG A 306 24.55 1.43 -29.65
C ARG A 306 25.65 1.66 -30.69
N PRO A 307 26.96 1.52 -30.30
CA PRO A 307 28.04 1.49 -31.29
C PRO A 307 27.85 0.21 -32.10
N GLY A 308 27.92 0.38 -33.42
CA GLY A 308 27.92 -0.75 -34.36
C GLY A 308 29.04 -1.72 -34.02
N SER A 309 28.70 -2.99 -33.80
CA SER A 309 29.66 -4.09 -33.81
C SER A 309 30.21 -4.21 -35.23
N LYS A 310 31.49 -3.95 -35.37
CA LYS A 310 32.30 -4.53 -36.44
C LYS A 310 32.79 -5.90 -35.99
#